data_4d4df65c4b59e6ef67c774703c7dad53
#
_entry.id   4d4df65c4b59e6ef67c774703c7dad53
#
_cell.length_a   1.000
_cell.length_b   1.000
_cell.length_c   1.000
_cell.angle_alpha   90.00
_cell.angle_beta   90.00
_cell.angle_gamma   90.00
#
_symmetry.space_group_name_H-M   'P 1'
#
loop_
_entity.id
_entity.type
_entity.pdbx_description
1 polymer ?
#
loop_
_entity_poly.entity_id
_entity_poly.type
_entity_poly.pdbx_seq_one_letter_code
_entity_poly.pdbx_strand_id
1 'polypeptide(L)'
;MSVKLEGMPENITTADAFTGKKVIDREGIEYGKVKHIHIHPDLLSVSGVTIHQGFNKDYFLSHDYIDKFSDEQLLLSRPPVRTGIPVVDIDSHKIGKVKRLHKHPDTNELESIEVSHGLMHSKILSKSEIWGIGEKIILKMTKEEFKNTE
;
A
#
# COMPACT_ATOMS: atom_id res chain seq x y z
N MET A 1 18.96 8.55 -9.48
CA MET A 1 19.94 8.18 -10.51
C MET A 1 20.61 6.87 -10.12
N SER A 2 20.60 5.91 -11.01
CA SER A 2 21.26 4.64 -10.73
C SER A 2 22.75 4.73 -11.03
N VAL A 3 23.56 4.03 -10.24
CA VAL A 3 25.00 3.97 -10.42
C VAL A 3 25.32 2.70 -11.20
N LYS A 4 26.02 2.84 -12.33
CA LYS A 4 26.48 1.68 -13.08
C LYS A 4 27.89 1.32 -12.66
N LEU A 5 28.07 0.05 -12.32
CA LEU A 5 29.37 -0.51 -11.98
C LEU A 5 29.90 -1.31 -13.16
N GLU A 6 31.21 -1.44 -13.23
CA GLU A 6 31.84 -2.27 -14.26
C GLU A 6 31.32 -3.70 -14.13
N GLY A 7 30.92 -4.30 -15.27
CA GLY A 7 30.37 -5.65 -15.31
C GLY A 7 28.89 -5.75 -14.99
N MET A 8 28.27 -4.64 -14.63
CA MET A 8 26.85 -4.63 -14.29
C MET A 8 25.99 -4.66 -15.56
N PRO A 9 24.97 -5.55 -15.64
CA PRO A 9 24.04 -5.55 -16.78
C PRO A 9 23.27 -4.22 -16.87
N GLU A 10 22.85 -3.88 -18.09
CA GLU A 10 22.20 -2.59 -18.35
C GLU A 10 20.79 -2.45 -17.76
N ASN A 11 20.09 -3.55 -17.60
CA ASN A 11 18.70 -3.53 -17.13
C ASN A 11 18.57 -3.74 -15.63
N ILE A 12 19.66 -3.55 -14.89
CA ILE A 12 19.68 -3.66 -13.43
C ILE A 12 19.92 -2.29 -12.84
N THR A 13 19.32 -2.06 -11.66
CA THR A 13 19.52 -0.84 -10.91
C THR A 13 19.65 -1.16 -9.42
N THR A 14 19.95 -0.17 -8.61
CA THR A 14 20.04 -0.35 -7.16
C THR A 14 18.70 -0.07 -6.51
N ALA A 15 18.45 -0.69 -5.34
CA ALA A 15 17.24 -0.42 -4.58
C ALA A 15 17.14 1.06 -4.17
N ASP A 16 18.27 1.69 -3.89
CA ASP A 16 18.30 3.10 -3.48
C ASP A 16 17.75 4.04 -4.55
N ALA A 17 17.83 3.64 -5.82
CA ALA A 17 17.31 4.45 -6.92
C ALA A 17 15.79 4.65 -6.83
N PHE A 18 15.09 3.80 -6.11
CA PHE A 18 13.63 3.86 -6.00
C PHE A 18 13.14 4.59 -4.75
N THR A 19 14.03 4.85 -3.79
CA THR A 19 13.68 5.58 -2.57
C THR A 19 13.32 7.02 -2.92
N GLY A 20 12.21 7.49 -2.41
CA GLY A 20 11.72 8.85 -2.67
C GLY A 20 10.88 8.98 -3.94
N LYS A 21 10.74 7.92 -4.73
CA LYS A 21 9.93 7.95 -5.94
C LYS A 21 8.45 7.93 -5.60
N LYS A 22 7.65 8.61 -6.40
CA LYS A 22 6.20 8.62 -6.24
C LYS A 22 5.60 7.26 -6.57
N VAL A 23 4.54 6.91 -5.88
CA VAL A 23 3.78 5.68 -6.12
C VAL A 23 2.46 6.07 -6.76
N ILE A 24 2.23 5.63 -7.99
CA ILE A 24 1.06 6.03 -8.79
C ILE A 24 0.42 4.80 -9.38
N ASP A 25 -0.91 4.76 -9.42
CA ASP A 25 -1.62 3.70 -10.12
C ASP A 25 -1.90 4.11 -11.58
N ARG A 26 -2.58 3.24 -12.32
CA ARG A 26 -2.89 3.48 -13.73
C ARG A 26 -3.87 4.63 -13.97
N GLU A 27 -4.62 5.01 -12.95
CA GLU A 27 -5.56 6.12 -13.03
C GLU A 27 -4.94 7.44 -12.61
N GLY A 28 -3.65 7.43 -12.26
CA GLY A 28 -2.92 8.62 -11.87
C GLY A 28 -3.08 8.99 -10.39
N ILE A 29 -3.68 8.11 -9.60
CA ILE A 29 -3.83 8.35 -8.16
C ILE A 29 -2.48 8.15 -7.49
N GLU A 30 -2.04 9.16 -6.72
CA GLU A 30 -0.80 9.10 -5.98
C GLU A 30 -1.04 8.57 -4.57
N TYR A 31 -0.21 7.60 -4.17
CA TYR A 31 -0.33 6.95 -2.86
C TYR A 31 0.81 7.31 -1.91
N GLY A 32 1.68 8.21 -2.32
CA GLY A 32 2.82 8.64 -1.52
C GLY A 32 4.13 8.35 -2.20
N LYS A 33 5.17 8.14 -1.40
CA LYS A 33 6.54 7.91 -1.90
C LYS A 33 7.11 6.64 -1.30
N VAL A 34 8.00 5.99 -2.05
CA VAL A 34 8.71 4.81 -1.57
C VAL A 34 9.68 5.22 -0.48
N LYS A 35 9.54 4.65 0.71
CA LYS A 35 10.46 4.89 1.82
C LYS A 35 11.48 3.78 1.95
N HIS A 36 11.02 2.53 1.88
CA HIS A 36 11.88 1.35 1.97
C HIS A 36 11.45 0.31 0.97
N ILE A 37 12.42 -0.50 0.54
CA ILE A 37 12.16 -1.69 -0.27
C ILE A 37 12.38 -2.89 0.63
N HIS A 38 11.40 -3.77 0.66
CA HIS A 38 11.45 -4.98 1.48
C HIS A 38 11.85 -6.16 0.64
N ILE A 39 12.79 -6.95 1.13
CA ILE A 39 13.34 -8.09 0.40
C ILE A 39 13.12 -9.36 1.19
N HIS A 40 12.69 -10.41 0.50
CA HIS A 40 12.64 -11.76 1.04
C HIS A 40 14.07 -12.28 1.12
N PRO A 41 14.64 -12.47 2.32
CA PRO A 41 16.04 -12.89 2.41
C PRO A 41 16.28 -14.27 1.81
N ASP A 42 15.33 -15.19 1.95
CA ASP A 42 15.47 -16.56 1.44
C ASP A 42 15.40 -16.62 -0.08
N LEU A 43 14.55 -15.80 -0.69
CA LEU A 43 14.31 -15.81 -2.14
C LEU A 43 15.10 -14.74 -2.87
N LEU A 44 15.70 -13.80 -2.16
CA LEU A 44 16.40 -12.64 -2.71
C LEU A 44 15.53 -11.87 -3.69
N SER A 45 14.25 -11.77 -3.38
CA SER A 45 13.27 -11.08 -4.22
C SER A 45 12.59 -9.95 -3.47
N VAL A 46 12.05 -8.98 -4.21
CA VAL A 46 11.32 -7.86 -3.62
C VAL A 46 9.98 -8.36 -3.10
N SER A 47 9.76 -8.17 -1.82
CA SER A 47 8.50 -8.53 -1.15
C SER A 47 7.46 -7.42 -1.29
N GLY A 48 7.92 -6.17 -1.30
CA GLY A 48 7.05 -5.01 -1.40
C GLY A 48 7.80 -3.75 -1.02
N VAL A 49 7.05 -2.70 -0.76
CA VAL A 49 7.62 -1.39 -0.39
C VAL A 49 6.88 -0.80 0.81
N THR A 50 7.58 0.04 1.56
CA THR A 50 6.93 0.92 2.53
C THR A 50 6.57 2.20 1.82
N ILE A 51 5.31 2.61 1.92
CA ILE A 51 4.84 3.87 1.36
C ILE A 51 4.70 4.90 2.48
N HIS A 52 5.27 6.09 2.24
CA HIS A 52 5.19 7.23 3.14
C HIS A 52 4.40 8.35 2.47
N GLN A 53 3.47 8.95 3.20
CA GLN A 53 2.66 10.05 2.69
C GLN A 53 2.40 11.07 3.81
N GLY A 54 3.16 12.17 3.79
CA GLY A 54 2.99 13.29 4.72
C GLY A 54 2.99 12.87 6.18
N PHE A 55 1.96 13.27 6.90
CA PHE A 55 1.82 12.97 8.33
C PHE A 55 1.13 11.64 8.61
N ASN A 56 0.69 10.94 7.57
CA ASN A 56 0.08 9.63 7.74
C ASN A 56 1.13 8.61 8.13
N LYS A 57 0.70 7.57 8.83
CA LYS A 57 1.61 6.49 9.18
C LYS A 57 1.97 5.68 7.94
N ASP A 58 3.23 5.26 7.87
CA ASP A 58 3.71 4.43 6.77
C ASP A 58 2.95 3.11 6.73
N TYR A 59 2.81 2.55 5.53
CA TYR A 59 2.19 1.25 5.38
C TYR A 59 2.94 0.42 4.34
N PHE A 60 2.80 -0.90 4.46
CA PHE A 60 3.42 -1.86 3.56
C PHE A 60 2.52 -2.13 2.37
N LEU A 61 3.11 -2.14 1.17
CA LEU A 61 2.41 -2.54 -0.06
C LEU A 61 3.13 -3.72 -0.68
N SER A 62 2.39 -4.83 -0.89
CA SER A 62 2.92 -6.05 -1.46
C SER A 62 3.37 -5.86 -2.91
N HIS A 63 4.39 -6.61 -3.32
CA HIS A 63 4.90 -6.58 -4.69
C HIS A 63 3.83 -6.98 -5.73
N ASP A 64 2.78 -7.68 -5.32
CA ASP A 64 1.68 -8.07 -6.20
C ASP A 64 0.98 -6.86 -6.86
N TYR A 65 1.08 -5.71 -6.24
CA TYR A 65 0.51 -4.47 -6.77
C TYR A 65 1.47 -3.70 -7.66
N ILE A 66 2.73 -4.11 -7.71
CA ILE A 66 3.76 -3.38 -8.44
C ILE A 66 3.85 -3.87 -9.88
N ASP A 67 3.67 -2.95 -10.83
CA ASP A 67 3.85 -3.25 -12.24
C ASP A 67 5.33 -3.10 -12.62
N LYS A 68 5.85 -1.89 -12.42
CA LYS A 68 7.26 -1.61 -12.72
C LYS A 68 7.71 -0.31 -12.09
N PHE A 69 9.03 -0.14 -12.02
CA PHE A 69 9.63 1.16 -11.75
C PHE A 69 9.93 1.86 -13.07
N SER A 70 9.58 3.13 -13.15
CA SER A 70 10.06 4.01 -14.18
C SER A 70 11.13 4.92 -13.58
N ASP A 71 11.76 5.77 -14.36
CA ASP A 71 12.80 6.67 -13.86
C ASP A 71 12.29 7.62 -12.78
N GLU A 72 11.02 7.94 -12.79
CA GLU A 72 10.45 8.94 -11.90
C GLU A 72 9.48 8.40 -10.86
N GLN A 73 8.96 7.19 -11.07
CA GLN A 73 7.87 6.72 -10.22
C GLN A 73 7.75 5.20 -10.20
N LEU A 74 7.12 4.72 -9.13
CA LEU A 74 6.69 3.33 -9.02
C LEU A 74 5.28 3.23 -9.57
N LEU A 75 5.10 2.42 -10.60
CA LEU A 75 3.79 2.21 -11.22
C LEU A 75 3.13 0.96 -10.66
N LEU A 76 1.89 1.12 -10.23
CA LEU A 76 1.10 0.00 -9.73
C LEU A 76 0.24 -0.58 -10.84
N SER A 77 0.07 -1.90 -10.83
CA SER A 77 -0.75 -2.60 -11.82
C SER A 77 -2.24 -2.34 -11.61
N ARG A 78 -2.61 -2.02 -10.38
CA ARG A 78 -4.00 -1.75 -9.99
C ARG A 78 -3.98 -0.90 -8.73
N PRO A 79 -5.12 -0.25 -8.38
CA PRO A 79 -5.19 0.46 -7.10
C PRO A 79 -4.89 -0.51 -5.95
N PRO A 80 -4.09 -0.11 -4.96
CA PRO A 80 -3.77 -0.99 -3.84
C PRO A 80 -4.98 -1.31 -2.98
N VAL A 81 -5.93 -0.41 -2.94
CA VAL A 81 -7.18 -0.61 -2.19
C VAL A 81 -8.34 -0.57 -3.18
N ARG A 82 -9.16 -1.62 -3.21
CA ARG A 82 -10.30 -1.75 -4.11
C ARG A 82 -11.51 -2.25 -3.33
N THR A 83 -12.70 -1.95 -3.86
CA THR A 83 -13.93 -2.52 -3.30
C THR A 83 -13.87 -4.05 -3.37
N GLY A 84 -14.36 -4.69 -2.33
CA GLY A 84 -14.38 -6.14 -2.25
C GLY A 84 -13.12 -6.77 -1.66
N ILE A 85 -12.07 -6.02 -1.43
CA ILE A 85 -10.86 -6.55 -0.79
C ILE A 85 -11.17 -6.94 0.66
N PRO A 86 -10.81 -8.17 1.08
CA PRO A 86 -11.01 -8.57 2.48
C PRO A 86 -10.20 -7.69 3.44
N VAL A 87 -10.77 -7.42 4.60
CA VAL A 87 -10.11 -6.66 5.67
C VAL A 87 -9.99 -7.57 6.89
N VAL A 88 -8.77 -7.68 7.41
CA VAL A 88 -8.48 -8.46 8.63
C VAL A 88 -7.82 -7.57 9.67
N ASP A 89 -7.86 -8.01 10.92
CA ASP A 89 -7.20 -7.28 12.00
C ASP A 89 -5.70 -7.64 12.06
N ILE A 90 -5.00 -7.07 13.04
CA ILE A 90 -3.55 -7.28 13.18
C ILE A 90 -3.20 -8.75 13.46
N ASP A 91 -4.14 -9.52 13.99
CA ASP A 91 -3.96 -10.94 14.27
C ASP A 91 -4.54 -11.84 13.16
N SER A 92 -4.90 -11.26 12.02
CA SER A 92 -5.47 -11.95 10.85
C SER A 92 -6.90 -12.46 11.03
N HIS A 93 -7.62 -11.94 12.02
CA HIS A 93 -9.04 -12.24 12.18
C HIS A 93 -9.86 -11.44 11.16
N LYS A 94 -10.81 -12.10 10.51
CA LYS A 94 -11.65 -11.46 9.49
C LYS A 94 -12.55 -10.38 10.12
N ILE A 95 -12.53 -9.20 9.51
CA ILE A 95 -13.39 -8.08 9.92
C ILE A 95 -14.51 -7.87 8.90
N GLY A 96 -14.16 -7.75 7.62
CA GLY A 96 -15.14 -7.50 6.58
C GLY A 96 -14.46 -7.27 5.23
N LYS A 97 -15.06 -6.36 4.45
CA LYS A 97 -14.56 -6.03 3.11
C LYS A 97 -14.61 -4.54 2.88
N VAL A 98 -13.78 -4.06 1.97
CA VAL A 98 -13.83 -2.65 1.55
C VAL A 98 -15.09 -2.41 0.75
N LYS A 99 -15.91 -1.47 1.22
CA LYS A 99 -17.15 -1.08 0.56
C LYS A 99 -16.96 0.14 -0.34
N ARG A 100 -16.19 1.12 0.11
CA ARG A 100 -15.92 2.35 -0.63
C ARG A 100 -14.53 2.88 -0.35
N LEU A 101 -14.03 3.65 -1.31
CA LEU A 101 -12.77 4.39 -1.18
C LEU A 101 -13.09 5.87 -1.13
N HIS A 102 -12.45 6.59 -0.21
CA HIS A 102 -12.59 8.04 -0.10
C HIS A 102 -11.28 8.70 -0.50
N LYS A 103 -11.33 9.53 -1.52
CA LYS A 103 -10.16 10.20 -2.09
C LYS A 103 -10.27 11.71 -1.89
N HIS A 104 -9.12 12.36 -1.75
CA HIS A 104 -9.08 13.81 -1.66
C HIS A 104 -9.56 14.42 -2.99
N PRO A 105 -10.50 15.37 -2.97
CA PRO A 105 -11.06 15.89 -4.22
C PRO A 105 -10.06 16.64 -5.12
N ASP A 106 -9.04 17.26 -4.53
CA ASP A 106 -8.08 18.04 -5.29
C ASP A 106 -6.85 17.25 -5.72
N THR A 107 -6.35 16.35 -4.86
CA THR A 107 -5.09 15.63 -5.11
C THR A 107 -5.30 14.21 -5.59
N ASN A 108 -6.51 13.68 -5.48
CA ASN A 108 -6.84 12.31 -5.86
C ASN A 108 -6.16 11.25 -4.96
N GLU A 109 -5.63 11.67 -3.82
CA GLU A 109 -5.00 10.76 -2.87
C GLU A 109 -6.03 10.00 -2.05
N LEU A 110 -5.73 8.74 -1.76
CA LEU A 110 -6.59 7.94 -0.89
C LEU A 110 -6.47 8.44 0.55
N GLU A 111 -7.60 8.79 1.17
CA GLU A 111 -7.63 9.29 2.55
C GLU A 111 -8.17 8.26 3.53
N SER A 112 -9.21 7.54 3.15
CA SER A 112 -9.88 6.59 4.03
C SER A 112 -10.59 5.52 3.23
N ILE A 113 -10.99 4.48 3.94
CA ILE A 113 -11.79 3.39 3.36
C ILE A 113 -13.02 3.19 4.24
N GLU A 114 -14.11 2.79 3.60
CA GLU A 114 -15.30 2.34 4.32
C GLU A 114 -15.29 0.82 4.32
N VAL A 115 -15.31 0.23 5.50
CA VAL A 115 -15.25 -1.23 5.68
C VAL A 115 -16.62 -1.72 6.11
N SER A 116 -17.19 -2.64 5.32
CA SER A 116 -18.45 -3.30 5.70
C SER A 116 -18.14 -4.45 6.66
N HIS A 117 -18.95 -4.58 7.71
CA HIS A 117 -18.81 -5.67 8.68
C HIS A 117 -20.18 -6.10 9.17
N GLY A 118 -20.42 -7.40 9.18
CA GLY A 118 -21.73 -7.91 9.53
C GLY A 118 -22.80 -7.47 8.54
N LEU A 119 -24.05 -7.59 8.95
CA LEU A 119 -25.18 -7.17 8.13
C LEU A 119 -25.48 -5.69 8.35
N MET A 120 -25.41 -4.92 7.27
CA MET A 120 -25.82 -3.51 7.27
C MET A 120 -24.99 -2.57 8.16
N HIS A 121 -23.77 -2.98 8.51
CA HIS A 121 -22.86 -2.13 9.28
C HIS A 121 -21.63 -1.79 8.46
N SER A 122 -21.13 -0.58 8.63
CA SER A 122 -19.88 -0.17 8.05
C SER A 122 -19.21 0.90 8.92
N LYS A 123 -17.89 1.00 8.77
CA LYS A 123 -17.09 2.03 9.47
C LYS A 123 -16.09 2.63 8.50
N ILE A 124 -15.80 3.90 8.70
CA ILE A 124 -14.77 4.60 7.92
C ILE A 124 -13.48 4.57 8.72
N LEU A 125 -12.41 4.08 8.08
CA LEU A 125 -11.08 4.02 8.68
C LEU A 125 -10.13 4.89 7.89
N SER A 126 -9.31 5.64 8.61
CA SER A 126 -8.26 6.44 8.00
C SER A 126 -7.17 5.54 7.46
N LYS A 127 -6.51 5.98 6.40
CA LYS A 127 -5.34 5.30 5.84
C LYS A 127 -4.27 5.02 6.90
N SER A 128 -4.16 5.89 7.91
CA SER A 128 -3.19 5.72 8.99
C SER A 128 -3.45 4.47 9.85
N GLU A 129 -4.65 3.90 9.78
CA GLU A 129 -5.01 2.71 10.55
C GLU A 129 -4.71 1.41 9.80
N ILE A 130 -4.20 1.51 8.57
CA ILE A 130 -3.84 0.34 7.77
C ILE A 130 -2.37 0.01 8.00
N TRP A 131 -2.11 -1.24 8.40
CA TRP A 131 -0.74 -1.73 8.57
C TRP A 131 -0.15 -2.20 7.24
N GLY A 132 -0.92 -2.90 6.43
CA GLY A 132 -0.45 -3.43 5.17
C GLY A 132 -1.55 -3.64 4.16
N ILE A 133 -1.18 -3.59 2.87
CA ILE A 133 -2.07 -3.79 1.74
C ILE A 133 -1.44 -4.85 0.83
N GLY A 134 -2.17 -5.92 0.59
CA GLY A 134 -1.76 -7.00 -0.28
C GLY A 134 -3.00 -7.64 -0.88
N GLU A 135 -3.12 -8.95 -0.81
CA GLU A 135 -4.34 -9.64 -1.21
C GLU A 135 -5.51 -9.26 -0.28
N LYS A 136 -5.18 -8.78 0.89
CA LYS A 136 -6.13 -8.30 1.89
C LYS A 136 -5.54 -7.10 2.60
N ILE A 137 -6.39 -6.32 3.24
CA ILE A 137 -5.96 -5.18 4.04
C ILE A 137 -5.81 -5.65 5.48
N ILE A 138 -4.66 -5.33 6.08
CA ILE A 138 -4.38 -5.67 7.47
C ILE A 138 -4.40 -4.37 8.27
N LEU A 139 -5.25 -4.31 9.28
CA LEU A 139 -5.38 -3.13 10.13
C LEU A 139 -4.34 -3.15 11.26
N LYS A 140 -4.07 -1.99 11.83
CA LYS A 140 -3.15 -1.84 12.97
C LYS A 140 -3.80 -2.19 14.30
N MET A 141 -5.09 -2.46 14.30
CA MET A 141 -5.89 -2.73 15.50
C MET A 141 -6.40 -4.15 15.53
N THR A 142 -6.86 -4.60 16.71
CA THR A 142 -7.53 -5.89 16.83
C THR A 142 -9.00 -5.75 16.43
N LYS A 143 -9.64 -6.89 16.16
CA LYS A 143 -11.06 -6.93 15.84
C LYS A 143 -11.89 -6.32 16.96
N GLU A 144 -11.49 -6.55 18.19
CA GLU A 144 -12.19 -6.00 19.36
C GLU A 144 -12.07 -4.49 19.40
N GLU A 145 -10.87 -3.96 19.17
CA GLU A 145 -10.66 -2.52 19.06
C GLU A 145 -11.48 -1.91 17.92
N PHE A 146 -11.53 -2.60 16.79
CA PHE A 146 -12.34 -2.16 15.65
C PHE A 146 -13.81 -2.05 16.02
N LYS A 147 -14.36 -3.03 16.73
CA LYS A 147 -15.77 -3.00 17.18
C LYS A 147 -16.05 -1.86 18.11
N ASN A 148 -15.07 -1.46 18.92
CA ASN A 148 -15.22 -0.40 19.91
C ASN A 148 -14.91 1.00 19.36
N THR A 149 -14.44 1.11 18.14
CA THR A 149 -14.17 2.38 17.48
C THR A 149 -15.48 2.95 16.92
N GLU A 150 -15.67 4.27 17.08
CA GLU A 150 -16.84 4.95 16.52
C GLU A 150 -16.60 5.49 15.13
#